data_41b0b891297b90e335fa99078b706695
#
_entry.id   41b0b891297b90e335fa99078b706695
#
_cell.length_a   1.000
_cell.length_b   1.000
_cell.length_c   1.000
_cell.angle_alpha   90.00
_cell.angle_beta   90.00
_cell.angle_gamma   90.00
#
_symmetry.space_group_name_H-M   'P 1'
#
loop_
_entity.id
_entity.type
_entity.pdbx_description
1 polymer ?
#
loop_
_entity_poly.entity_id
_entity_poly.type
_entity_poly.pdbx_seq_one_letter_code
_entity_poly.pdbx_strand_id
1 'polypeptide(L)' 'MTLATLLAQKKISEVEMGDFPPLGIVAGDFPEPYNQFNWTQTVTTTPFDFARQVDIVVAWREGERQESVLLTTFVVDEKS' A
#
# COMPACT_ATOMS: atom_id res chain seq x y z
N MET A 1 -14.15 -8.70 7.74
CA MET A 1 -13.02 -8.20 6.94
C MET A 1 -13.39 -8.21 5.46
N THR A 2 -13.19 -7.11 4.77
CA THR A 2 -13.53 -7.03 3.35
C THR A 2 -12.39 -7.56 2.49
N LEU A 3 -12.69 -7.92 1.24
CA LEU A 3 -11.68 -8.34 0.28
C LEU A 3 -10.64 -7.23 0.05
N ALA A 4 -11.09 -5.98 -0.02
CA ALA A 4 -10.19 -4.85 -0.20
C ALA A 4 -9.17 -4.74 0.94
N THR A 5 -9.60 -5.00 2.18
CA THR A 5 -8.69 -5.00 3.33
C THR A 5 -7.65 -6.11 3.22
N LEU A 6 -8.05 -7.29 2.77
CA LEU A 6 -7.12 -8.40 2.56
C LEU A 6 -6.09 -8.05 1.47
N LEU A 7 -6.53 -7.41 0.39
CA LEU A 7 -5.63 -6.99 -0.68
C LEU A 7 -4.64 -5.94 -0.19
N ALA A 8 -5.12 -4.99 0.62
CA ALA A 8 -4.26 -3.97 1.20
C ALA A 8 -3.22 -4.60 2.14
N GLN A 9 -3.63 -5.57 2.96
CA GLN A 9 -2.71 -6.28 3.85
C GLN A 9 -1.65 -7.04 3.07
N LYS A 10 -2.02 -7.61 1.94
CA LYS A 10 -1.07 -8.30 1.07
C LYS A 10 -0.01 -7.32 0.55
N LYS A 11 -0.43 -6.13 0.11
CA LYS A 11 0.52 -5.11 -0.35
C LYS A 11 1.44 -4.65 0.78
N ILE A 12 0.90 -4.47 1.98
CA ILE A 12 1.70 -4.10 3.15
C ILE A 12 2.76 -5.18 3.42
N SER A 13 2.37 -6.46 3.37
CA SER A 13 3.32 -7.55 3.59
C SER A 13 4.43 -7.56 2.54
N GLU A 14 4.09 -7.32 1.28
CA GLU A 14 5.08 -7.25 0.21
C GLU A 14 6.09 -6.13 0.45
N VAL A 15 5.62 -4.97 0.90
CA VAL A 15 6.48 -3.84 1.22
C VAL A 15 7.41 -4.17 2.39
N GLU A 16 6.87 -4.79 3.44
CA GLU A 16 7.65 -5.11 4.63
C GLU A 16 8.71 -6.19 4.37
N MET A 17 8.44 -7.08 3.42
CA MET A 17 9.36 -8.18 3.07
C MET A 17 10.36 -7.78 1.99
N GLY A 18 10.14 -6.66 1.32
CA GLY A 18 11.00 -6.21 0.24
C GLY A 18 12.14 -5.30 0.73
N ASP A 19 12.82 -4.69 -0.21
CA ASP A 19 13.85 -3.71 0.08
C ASP A 19 13.24 -2.44 0.67
N PHE A 20 14.08 -1.61 1.30
CA PHE A 20 13.64 -0.32 1.82
C PHE A 20 13.03 0.49 0.68
N PRO A 21 11.75 0.85 0.76
CA PRO A 21 11.05 1.42 -0.39
C PRO A 21 11.53 2.84 -0.71
N PRO A 22 11.66 3.19 -2.00
CA PRO A 22 12.01 4.55 -2.37
C PRO A 22 10.85 5.51 -2.08
N LEU A 23 11.19 6.77 -1.83
CA LEU A 23 10.18 7.81 -1.62
C LEU A 23 9.40 8.04 -2.92
N GLY A 24 8.13 8.37 -2.78
CA GLY A 24 7.29 8.72 -3.91
C GLY A 24 5.99 7.96 -3.93
N ILE A 25 5.29 8.06 -5.05
CA ILE A 25 3.97 7.46 -5.26
C ILE A 25 4.06 6.48 -6.41
N VAL A 26 3.57 5.27 -6.17
CA VAL A 26 3.46 4.22 -7.19
C VAL A 26 2.03 3.70 -7.16
N ALA A 27 1.46 3.45 -8.32
CA ALA A 27 0.10 2.94 -8.41
C ALA A 27 0.00 1.84 -9.45
N GLY A 28 -1.00 1.00 -9.31
CA GLY A 28 -1.24 -0.09 -10.25
C GLY A 28 -2.55 -0.79 -9.98
N ASP A 29 -2.80 -1.85 -10.73
CA ASP A 29 -3.99 -2.68 -10.57
C ASP A 29 -3.58 -4.02 -10.01
N PHE A 30 -4.49 -4.67 -9.28
CA PHE A 30 -4.27 -6.05 -8.86
C PHE A 30 -4.46 -6.99 -10.04
N PRO A 31 -3.73 -8.11 -10.07
CA PRO A 31 -3.92 -9.08 -11.13
C PRO A 31 -5.28 -9.78 -11.01
N GLU A 32 -5.73 -10.37 -12.11
CA GLU A 32 -6.98 -11.11 -12.10
C GLU A 32 -6.94 -12.23 -11.05
N PRO A 33 -8.05 -12.55 -10.39
CA PRO A 33 -9.40 -12.05 -10.65
C PRO A 33 -9.74 -10.73 -9.92
N TYR A 34 -8.77 -10.02 -9.37
CA TYR A 34 -8.99 -8.82 -8.56
C TYR A 34 -8.71 -7.53 -9.32
N ASN A 35 -8.77 -7.57 -10.65
CA ASN A 35 -8.41 -6.43 -11.48
C ASN A 35 -9.39 -5.25 -11.41
N GLN A 36 -10.55 -5.43 -10.76
CA GLN A 36 -11.45 -4.30 -10.48
C GLN A 36 -10.95 -3.44 -9.32
N PHE A 37 -9.94 -3.92 -8.59
CA PHE A 37 -9.31 -3.15 -7.51
C PHE A 37 -8.02 -2.54 -8.01
N ASN A 38 -7.77 -1.29 -7.60
CA ASN A 38 -6.47 -0.67 -7.84
C ASN A 38 -5.84 -0.27 -6.51
N TRP A 39 -4.53 -0.05 -6.54
CA TRP A 39 -3.79 0.33 -5.34
C TRP A 39 -2.90 1.53 -5.63
N THR A 40 -2.66 2.32 -4.58
CA THR A 40 -1.71 3.42 -4.62
C THR A 40 -0.82 3.29 -3.39
N GLN A 41 0.49 3.31 -3.60
CA GLN A 41 1.46 3.25 -2.53
C GLN A 41 2.18 4.59 -2.45
N THR A 42 2.09 5.24 -1.30
CA THR A 42 2.77 6.51 -1.05
C THR A 42 3.80 6.29 0.04
N VAL A 43 5.06 6.59 -0.26
CA VAL A 43 6.15 6.45 0.70
C VAL A 43 6.67 7.83 1.02
N THR A 44 6.64 8.18 2.31
CA THR A 44 7.05 9.49 2.80
C THR A 44 8.09 9.35 3.90
N THR A 45 8.80 10.44 4.16
CA THR A 45 9.79 10.48 5.23
C THR A 45 9.10 10.56 6.58
N THR A 46 9.84 10.19 7.63
CA THR A 46 9.46 10.38 9.02
C THR A 46 10.53 11.23 9.69
N PRO A 47 10.36 11.62 10.96
CA PRO A 47 11.43 12.30 11.69
C PRO A 47 12.71 11.47 11.82
N PHE A 48 12.67 10.17 11.53
CA PHE A 48 13.83 9.28 11.61
C PHE A 48 14.31 8.93 10.21
N ASP A 49 15.60 9.14 9.93
CA ASP A 49 16.17 8.85 8.59
C ASP A 49 16.08 7.38 8.22
N PHE A 50 16.06 6.51 9.21
CA PHE A 50 16.04 5.06 8.99
C PHE A 50 14.61 4.49 8.86
N ALA A 51 13.59 5.33 8.94
CA ALA A 51 12.21 4.88 8.88
C ALA A 51 11.42 5.66 7.84
N ARG A 52 10.53 4.97 7.14
CA ARG A 52 9.61 5.58 6.18
C ARG A 52 8.19 5.15 6.46
N GLN A 53 7.27 6.04 6.20
CA GLN A 53 5.85 5.76 6.31
C GLN A 53 5.35 5.30 4.94
N VAL A 54 4.62 4.21 4.93
CA VAL A 54 4.03 3.68 3.70
C VAL A 54 2.52 3.64 3.87
N ASP A 55 1.82 4.33 2.99
CA ASP A 55 0.37 4.34 2.95
C ASP A 55 -0.08 3.56 1.72
N ILE A 56 -0.92 2.56 1.92
CA ILE A 56 -1.50 1.78 0.84
C ILE A 56 -3.00 2.06 0.80
N VAL A 57 -3.46 2.57 -0.33
CA VAL A 57 -4.88 2.77 -0.58
C VAL A 57 -5.32 1.75 -1.61
N VAL A 58 -6.35 0.98 -1.29
CA VAL A 58 -6.99 0.09 -2.26
C VAL A 58 -8.35 0.66 -2.57
N ALA A 59 -8.62 0.91 -3.84
CA ALA A 59 -9.85 1.55 -4.29
C ALA A 59 -10.56 0.67 -5.30
N TRP A 60 -11.89 0.79 -5.33
CA TRP A 60 -12.74 0.07 -6.28
C TRP A 60 -14.03 0.85 -6.47
N ARG A 61 -14.78 0.44 -7.47
CA ARG A 61 -16.11 1.01 -7.67
C ARG A 61 -17.16 -0.01 -7.31
N GLU A 62 -18.19 0.44 -6.62
CA GLU A 62 -19.34 -0.38 -6.27
C GLU A 62 -20.58 0.34 -6.78
N GLY A 63 -21.07 -0.10 -7.96
CA GLY A 63 -22.10 0.63 -8.68
C GLY A 63 -21.56 1.97 -9.13
N GLU A 64 -22.20 3.06 -8.70
CA GLU A 64 -21.76 4.41 -9.03
C GLU A 64 -20.88 5.03 -7.95
N ARG A 65 -20.60 4.28 -6.86
CA ARG A 65 -19.85 4.80 -5.74
C ARG A 65 -18.38 4.38 -5.82
N GLN A 66 -17.52 5.31 -5.48
CA GLN A 66 -16.09 5.06 -5.31
C GLN A 66 -15.86 4.70 -3.85
N GLU A 67 -15.25 3.53 -3.62
CA GLU A 67 -14.93 3.06 -2.27
C GLU A 67 -13.43 2.89 -2.15
N SER A 68 -12.90 3.00 -0.93
CA SER A 68 -11.49 2.76 -0.70
C SER A 68 -11.22 2.36 0.75
N VAL A 69 -10.07 1.70 0.96
CA VAL A 69 -9.53 1.43 2.29
C VAL A 69 -8.09 1.91 2.32
N LEU A 70 -7.67 2.41 3.47
CA LEU A 70 -6.30 2.88 3.68
C LEU A 70 -5.66 2.08 4.79
N LEU A 71 -4.46 1.57 4.55
CA LEU A 71 -3.62 0.98 5.59
C LEU A 71 -2.27 1.71 5.59
N THR A 72 -1.74 1.96 6.79
CA THR A 72 -0.46 2.63 6.96
C THR A 72 0.48 1.74 7.74
N THR A 73 1.72 1.67 7.31
CA THR A 73 2.78 0.98 8.05
C THR A 73 4.05 1.81 8.03
N PHE A 74 4.98 1.44 8.88
CA PHE A 74 6.31 2.06 8.91
C PHE A 74 7.32 0.97 8.60
N VAL A 75 8.28 1.30 7.73
CA VAL A 75 9.33 0.38 7.34
C VAL A 75 10.65 0.95 7.84
N VAL A 76 11.45 0.10 8.45
CA VAL A 76 12.74 0.48 9.03
C VAL A 76 13.84 -0.12 8.17
N ASP A 77 14.86 0.68 7.89
CA ASP A 77 16.05 0.22 7.19
C ASP A 77 16.96 -0.48 8.20
N GLU A 78 17.07 -1.78 8.07
CA GLU A 78 17.86 -2.60 8.99
C GLU A 78 19.35 -2.63 8.66
N LYS A 79 19.74 -1.97 7.59
CA LYS A 79 21.14 -1.98 7.13
C LYS A 79 21.91 -0.76 7.60
N SER A 80 21.56 -0.22 8.70
CA SER A 80 22.26 0.94 9.23
C SER A 80 23.66 0.59 9.74
#